data_b639e4c2385bb0560447964ad3518ef0
#
_entry.id   b639e4c2385bb0560447964ad3518ef0
#
_cell.length_a   1.000
_cell.length_b   1.000
_cell.length_c   1.000
_cell.angle_alpha   90.00
_cell.angle_beta   90.00
_cell.angle_gamma   90.00
#
_symmetry.space_group_name_H-M   'P 1'
#
loop_
_entity.id
_entity.type
_entity.pdbx_description
1 polymer ?
#
loop_
_entity_poly.entity_id
_entity_poly.type
_entity_poly.pdbx_seq_one_letter_code
_entity_poly.pdbx_strand_id
1 'polypeptide(L)'
;MTTLIPYKTMPVWDKNTIPAAVTNQHNTQAGTWGKLRVLAGRLKFRELTEDGATTAEHILTPESGVWTIYPQQWHRVEMLDDDTQMQLEFHCEPADYFHKKYGMTRTHSAVVAANETVPPGKALDLGCGQGRNALYLA
;
A
#
# COMPACT_ATOMS: atom_id res chain seq x y z
N MET A 1 0.51 -18.37 1.13
CA MET A 1 -0.11 -17.02 1.26
C MET A 1 0.99 -16.01 1.50
N THR A 2 1.08 -14.99 0.68
CA THR A 2 2.13 -13.97 0.80
C THR A 2 1.75 -12.95 1.86
N THR A 3 2.66 -12.69 2.82
CA THR A 3 2.45 -11.65 3.82
C THR A 3 2.81 -10.29 3.23
N LEU A 4 1.89 -9.34 3.28
CA LEU A 4 2.15 -7.97 2.87
C LEU A 4 2.95 -7.24 3.95
N ILE A 5 3.92 -6.42 3.53
CA ILE A 5 4.75 -5.64 4.43
C ILE A 5 4.62 -4.15 4.15
N PRO A 6 4.64 -3.29 5.18
CA PRO A 6 4.56 -1.85 4.98
C PRO A 6 5.86 -1.30 4.41
N TYR A 7 5.74 -0.39 3.44
CA TYR A 7 6.92 0.28 2.87
C TYR A 7 6.82 1.82 2.96
N LYS A 8 5.64 2.36 3.21
CA LYS A 8 5.47 3.80 3.35
C LYS A 8 4.28 4.12 4.24
N THR A 9 4.49 4.92 5.27
CA THR A 9 3.45 5.42 6.16
C THR A 9 3.25 6.90 5.89
N MET A 10 2.00 7.29 5.62
CA MET A 10 1.65 8.68 5.39
C MET A 10 1.40 9.39 6.74
N PRO A 11 1.53 10.71 6.80
CA PRO A 11 1.16 11.44 8.01
C PRO A 11 -0.33 11.30 8.31
N VAL A 12 -0.72 11.59 9.54
CA VAL A 12 -2.14 11.68 9.89
C VAL A 12 -2.71 12.90 9.17
N TRP A 13 -3.78 12.68 8.43
CA TRP A 13 -4.50 13.74 7.72
C TRP A 13 -5.81 14.08 8.43
N ASP A 14 -6.10 15.37 8.47
CA ASP A 14 -7.37 15.91 8.87
C ASP A 14 -8.03 16.69 7.71
N LYS A 15 -9.15 17.32 7.97
CA LYS A 15 -9.91 18.10 6.99
C LYS A 15 -9.08 19.20 6.31
N ASN A 16 -8.07 19.75 6.99
CA ASN A 16 -7.23 20.85 6.48
C ASN A 16 -5.97 20.36 5.77
N THR A 17 -5.54 19.13 6.04
CA THR A 17 -4.25 18.61 5.56
C THR A 17 -4.39 17.49 4.52
N ILE A 18 -5.58 16.91 4.36
CA ILE A 18 -5.80 15.84 3.39
C ILE A 18 -5.55 16.34 1.95
N PRO A 19 -4.70 15.64 1.17
CA PRO A 19 -4.44 16.06 -0.21
C PRO A 19 -5.70 15.96 -1.09
N ALA A 20 -5.87 16.93 -1.99
CA ALA A 20 -6.99 16.92 -2.93
C ALA A 20 -7.04 15.63 -3.78
N ALA A 21 -5.89 15.07 -4.11
CA ALA A 21 -5.82 13.81 -4.86
C ALA A 21 -6.51 12.65 -4.15
N VAL A 22 -6.54 12.64 -2.81
CA VAL A 22 -7.17 11.57 -2.00
C VAL A 22 -8.69 11.74 -1.94
N THR A 23 -9.17 12.98 -1.96
CA THR A 23 -10.62 13.28 -1.95
C THR A 23 -11.25 13.19 -3.35
N ASN A 24 -10.43 13.23 -4.40
CA ASN A 24 -10.86 13.02 -5.77
C ASN A 24 -10.70 11.55 -6.17
N GLN A 25 -11.25 11.19 -7.32
CA GLN A 25 -11.09 9.85 -7.87
C GLN A 25 -9.61 9.53 -8.08
N HIS A 26 -9.17 8.42 -7.51
CA HIS A 26 -7.80 7.92 -7.68
C HIS A 26 -7.76 6.42 -7.45
N ASN A 27 -6.61 5.81 -7.74
CA ASN A 27 -6.37 4.41 -7.41
C ASN A 27 -4.95 4.24 -6.84
N THR A 28 -4.67 3.07 -6.30
CA THR A 28 -3.32 2.69 -5.91
C THR A 28 -2.58 2.06 -7.09
N GLN A 29 -1.26 2.13 -7.04
CA GLN A 29 -0.41 1.50 -8.06
C GLN A 29 -0.56 -0.02 -8.04
N ALA A 30 -0.23 -0.66 -9.18
CA ALA A 30 -0.12 -2.10 -9.23
C ALA A 30 0.86 -2.62 -8.16
N GLY A 31 0.49 -3.68 -7.47
CA GLY A 31 1.30 -4.25 -6.39
C GLY A 31 1.33 -3.44 -5.10
N THR A 32 0.47 -2.42 -4.96
CA THR A 32 0.38 -1.60 -3.76
C THR A 32 -1.00 -1.74 -3.11
N TRP A 33 -1.04 -2.19 -1.86
CA TRP A 33 -2.23 -2.21 -1.01
C TRP A 33 -2.22 -1.01 -0.07
N GLY A 34 -3.38 -0.40 0.12
CA GLY A 34 -3.57 0.62 1.15
C GLY A 34 -4.14 0.00 2.41
N LYS A 35 -3.60 0.37 3.56
CA LYS A 35 -4.15 0.05 4.87
C LYS A 35 -4.57 1.36 5.52
N LEU A 36 -5.87 1.59 5.58
CA LEU A 36 -6.46 2.85 6.03
C LEU A 36 -7.07 2.66 7.42
N ARG A 37 -6.78 3.60 8.32
CA ARG A 37 -7.41 3.69 9.64
C ARG A 37 -8.03 5.06 9.84
N VAL A 38 -9.23 5.09 10.37
CA VAL A 38 -9.85 6.31 10.88
C VAL A 38 -9.48 6.42 12.36
N LEU A 39 -8.91 7.55 12.76
CA LEU A 39 -8.44 7.78 14.13
C LEU A 39 -9.47 8.57 14.96
N ALA A 40 -10.26 9.42 14.29
CA ALA A 40 -11.32 10.21 14.90
C ALA A 40 -12.38 10.53 13.84
N GLY A 41 -13.63 10.72 14.29
CA GLY A 41 -14.73 11.07 13.41
C GLY A 41 -15.13 9.95 12.45
N ARG A 42 -15.76 10.34 11.34
CA ARG A 42 -16.26 9.41 10.32
C ARG A 42 -15.70 9.75 8.95
N LEU A 43 -15.39 8.71 8.18
CA LEU A 43 -14.89 8.82 6.82
C LEU A 43 -15.80 8.04 5.89
N LYS A 44 -16.22 8.64 4.78
CA LYS A 44 -16.93 7.91 3.72
C LYS A 44 -15.91 7.44 2.70
N PHE A 45 -15.87 6.14 2.45
CA PHE A 45 -15.07 5.50 1.41
C PHE A 45 -16.00 5.07 0.27
N ARG A 46 -15.77 5.60 -0.92
CA ARG A 46 -16.54 5.23 -2.11
C ARG A 46 -15.69 4.40 -3.05
N GLU A 47 -16.20 3.22 -3.38
CA GLU A 47 -15.65 2.41 -4.45
C GLU A 47 -16.21 2.93 -5.78
N LEU A 48 -15.33 3.10 -6.75
CA LEU A 48 -15.67 3.72 -8.03
C LEU A 48 -15.31 2.79 -9.19
N THR A 49 -15.98 3.00 -10.33
CA THR A 49 -15.50 2.51 -11.62
C THR A 49 -14.42 3.44 -12.15
N GLU A 50 -13.71 3.03 -13.19
CA GLU A 50 -12.68 3.86 -13.82
C GLU A 50 -13.23 5.18 -14.37
N ASP A 51 -14.49 5.20 -14.83
CA ASP A 51 -15.17 6.40 -15.32
C ASP A 51 -15.81 7.24 -14.20
N GLY A 52 -15.64 6.84 -12.95
CA GLY A 52 -16.02 7.64 -11.78
C GLY A 52 -17.39 7.37 -11.19
N ALA A 53 -18.11 6.35 -11.68
CA ALA A 53 -19.40 5.97 -11.09
C ALA A 53 -19.20 5.27 -9.74
N THR A 54 -20.01 5.61 -8.76
CA THR A 54 -19.98 4.97 -7.43
C THR A 54 -20.63 3.59 -7.49
N THR A 55 -19.89 2.56 -7.08
CA THR A 55 -20.38 1.18 -7.01
C THR A 55 -20.75 0.75 -5.59
N ALA A 56 -20.09 1.31 -4.58
CA ALA A 56 -20.37 1.05 -3.17
C ALA A 56 -19.91 2.21 -2.30
N GLU A 57 -20.56 2.38 -1.14
CA GLU A 57 -20.17 3.35 -0.13
C GLU A 57 -20.03 2.67 1.22
N HIS A 58 -19.00 3.07 1.99
CA HIS A 58 -18.73 2.55 3.32
C HIS A 58 -18.48 3.70 4.27
N ILE A 59 -19.03 3.63 5.47
CA ILE A 59 -18.74 4.58 6.54
C ILE A 59 -17.74 3.94 7.49
N LEU A 60 -16.55 4.53 7.57
CA LEU A 60 -15.46 4.06 8.41
C LEU A 60 -15.36 4.94 9.65
N THR A 61 -15.14 4.29 10.79
CA THR A 61 -14.98 4.93 12.10
C THR A 61 -13.74 4.35 12.77
N PRO A 62 -13.28 4.90 13.91
CA PRO A 62 -12.18 4.30 14.66
C PRO A 62 -12.42 2.82 15.01
N GLU A 63 -13.66 2.43 15.23
CA GLU A 63 -14.06 1.06 15.55
C GLU A 63 -14.04 0.11 14.35
N SER A 64 -13.99 0.65 13.13
CA SER A 64 -13.93 -0.16 11.91
C SER A 64 -12.61 -0.92 11.77
N GLY A 65 -11.55 -0.49 12.48
CA GLY A 65 -10.22 -1.09 12.36
C GLY A 65 -9.54 -0.74 11.05
N VAL A 66 -8.76 -1.67 10.52
CA VAL A 66 -8.01 -1.48 9.28
C VAL A 66 -8.90 -1.77 8.07
N TRP A 67 -9.03 -0.80 7.19
CA TRP A 67 -9.70 -0.95 5.89
C TRP A 67 -8.66 -1.20 4.81
N THR A 68 -8.82 -2.29 4.05
CA THR A 68 -7.88 -2.65 2.97
C THR A 68 -8.34 -2.08 1.64
N ILE A 69 -7.43 -1.36 0.97
CA ILE A 69 -7.60 -0.85 -0.39
C ILE A 69 -6.74 -1.72 -1.30
N TYR A 70 -7.36 -2.35 -2.29
CA TYR A 70 -6.66 -3.28 -3.19
C TYR A 70 -5.91 -2.53 -4.30
N PRO A 71 -4.86 -3.13 -4.89
CA PRO A 71 -4.14 -2.50 -6.01
C PRO A 71 -5.08 -2.12 -7.14
N GLN A 72 -4.87 -0.92 -7.68
CA GLN A 72 -5.61 -0.38 -8.83
C GLN A 72 -7.13 -0.23 -8.61
N GLN A 73 -7.60 -0.33 -7.38
CA GLN A 73 -9.00 -0.11 -7.03
C GLN A 73 -9.31 1.38 -7.07
N TRP A 74 -10.20 1.80 -7.96
CA TRP A 74 -10.65 3.19 -8.03
C TRP A 74 -11.53 3.51 -6.82
N HIS A 75 -11.26 4.65 -6.21
CA HIS A 75 -11.96 5.08 -4.99
C HIS A 75 -11.77 6.57 -4.71
N ARG A 76 -12.52 7.07 -3.77
CA ARG A 76 -12.31 8.38 -3.15
C ARG A 76 -12.81 8.38 -1.72
N VAL A 77 -12.31 9.31 -0.91
CA VAL A 77 -12.73 9.47 0.48
C VAL A 77 -13.29 10.86 0.72
N GLU A 78 -14.16 10.94 1.72
CA GLU A 78 -14.76 12.19 2.18
C GLU A 78 -14.81 12.19 3.70
N MET A 79 -14.25 13.22 4.32
CA MET A 79 -14.32 13.41 5.77
C MET A 79 -15.69 13.97 6.13
N LEU A 80 -16.44 13.26 6.98
CA LEU A 80 -17.82 13.61 7.31
C LEU A 80 -17.94 14.53 8.51
N ASP A 81 -16.96 14.57 9.39
CA ASP A 81 -16.95 15.38 10.60
C ASP A 81 -15.76 16.34 10.61
N ASP A 82 -15.87 17.43 11.35
CA ASP A 82 -14.79 18.43 11.44
C ASP A 82 -13.55 17.89 12.16
N ASP A 83 -13.72 16.90 13.02
CA ASP A 83 -12.65 16.25 13.76
C ASP A 83 -12.13 14.96 13.11
N THR A 84 -12.60 14.62 11.92
CA THR A 84 -12.17 13.40 11.23
C THR A 84 -10.66 13.41 11.01
N GLN A 85 -10.02 12.31 11.41
CA GLN A 85 -8.59 12.05 11.18
C GLN A 85 -8.40 10.66 10.62
N MET A 86 -7.51 10.53 9.65
CA MET A 86 -7.17 9.25 9.04
C MET A 86 -5.68 9.10 8.85
N GLN A 87 -5.23 7.87 8.78
CA GLN A 87 -3.86 7.54 8.41
C GLN A 87 -3.84 6.40 7.41
N LEU A 88 -2.97 6.51 6.43
CA LEU A 88 -2.80 5.53 5.35
C LEU A 88 -1.38 4.98 5.39
N GLU A 89 -1.28 3.66 5.25
CA GLU A 89 -0.01 2.96 5.16
C GLU A 89 -0.02 2.11 3.89
N PHE A 90 1.02 2.22 3.08
CA PHE A 90 1.15 1.43 1.86
C PHE A 90 1.94 0.15 2.12
N HIS A 91 1.39 -0.96 1.63
CA HIS A 91 1.95 -2.30 1.76
C HIS A 91 2.23 -2.89 0.39
N CYS A 92 3.19 -3.79 0.33
CA CYS A 92 3.52 -4.54 -0.88
C CYS A 92 3.95 -5.96 -0.51
N GLU A 93 4.12 -6.80 -1.52
CA GLU A 93 4.75 -8.10 -1.34
C GLU A 93 6.25 -7.93 -1.04
N PRO A 94 6.88 -8.85 -0.28
CA PRO A 94 8.30 -8.74 0.07
C PRO A 94 9.22 -8.60 -1.14
N ALA A 95 8.92 -9.27 -2.25
CA ALA A 95 9.71 -9.18 -3.48
C ALA A 95 9.73 -7.77 -4.10
N ASP A 96 8.71 -6.97 -3.83
CA ASP A 96 8.57 -5.61 -4.37
C ASP A 96 9.09 -4.52 -3.42
N TYR A 97 9.46 -4.88 -2.18
CA TYR A 97 9.77 -3.91 -1.12
C TYR A 97 10.86 -2.90 -1.51
N PHE A 98 12.01 -3.40 -1.98
CA PHE A 98 13.11 -2.51 -2.33
C PHE A 98 12.81 -1.66 -3.55
N HIS A 99 12.05 -2.19 -4.50
CA HIS A 99 11.57 -1.42 -5.64
C HIS A 99 10.60 -0.31 -5.20
N LYS A 100 9.60 -0.66 -4.40
CA LYS A 100 8.57 0.29 -3.94
C LYS A 100 9.13 1.37 -3.01
N LYS A 101 10.01 0.98 -2.08
CA LYS A 101 10.52 1.90 -1.06
C LYS A 101 11.66 2.78 -1.57
N TYR A 102 12.56 2.21 -2.36
CA TYR A 102 13.80 2.89 -2.76
C TYR A 102 13.93 3.12 -4.28
N GLY A 103 12.96 2.71 -5.07
CA GLY A 103 13.00 2.84 -6.52
C GLY A 103 14.01 1.90 -7.20
N MET A 104 14.47 0.88 -6.49
CA MET A 104 15.43 -0.11 -7.04
C MET A 104 14.75 -1.04 -8.04
N THR A 105 15.53 -1.66 -8.92
CA THR A 105 15.02 -2.71 -9.82
C THR A 105 14.43 -3.86 -8.99
N ARG A 106 13.31 -4.43 -9.43
CA ARG A 106 12.71 -5.58 -8.75
C ARG A 106 13.65 -6.77 -8.71
N THR A 107 13.58 -7.54 -7.62
CA THR A 107 14.33 -8.79 -7.49
C THR A 107 13.98 -9.74 -8.63
N HIS A 108 14.98 -10.37 -9.23
CA HIS A 108 14.77 -11.29 -10.34
C HIS A 108 13.89 -12.47 -9.91
N SER A 109 12.92 -12.83 -10.75
CA SER A 109 11.94 -13.88 -10.43
C SER A 109 12.56 -15.24 -10.08
N ALA A 110 13.67 -15.59 -10.73
CA ALA A 110 14.39 -16.83 -10.42
C ALA A 110 14.98 -16.83 -9.01
N VAL A 111 15.44 -15.67 -8.52
CA VAL A 111 15.95 -15.53 -7.14
C VAL A 111 14.82 -15.65 -6.13
N VAL A 112 13.67 -15.04 -6.40
CA VAL A 112 12.49 -15.16 -5.54
C VAL A 112 12.04 -16.61 -5.44
N ALA A 113 11.91 -17.31 -6.56
CA ALA A 113 11.51 -18.72 -6.60
C ALA A 113 12.51 -19.63 -5.87
N ALA A 114 13.82 -19.42 -6.09
CA ALA A 114 14.86 -20.19 -5.42
C ALA A 114 14.83 -19.99 -3.89
N ASN A 115 14.56 -18.77 -3.42
CA ASN A 115 14.49 -18.48 -1.98
C ASN A 115 13.35 -19.23 -1.26
N GLU A 116 12.30 -19.59 -1.98
CA GLU A 116 11.19 -20.37 -1.41
C GLU A 116 11.54 -21.83 -1.19
N THR A 117 12.51 -22.36 -1.93
CA THR A 117 12.84 -23.79 -1.96
C THR A 117 14.21 -24.14 -1.40
N VAL A 118 15.13 -23.17 -1.32
CA VAL A 118 16.51 -23.37 -0.87
C VAL A 118 16.64 -22.96 0.59
N PRO A 119 17.20 -23.82 1.46
CA PRO A 119 17.38 -23.45 2.86
C PRO A 119 18.39 -22.31 3.02
N PRO A 120 18.32 -21.55 4.14
CA PRO A 120 19.27 -20.46 4.42
C PRO A 120 20.71 -20.94 4.39
N GLY A 121 21.60 -20.10 3.85
CA GLY A 121 23.02 -20.38 3.73
C GLY A 121 23.77 -19.17 3.19
N LYS A 122 25.03 -19.36 2.84
CA LYS A 122 25.83 -18.30 2.22
C LYS A 122 25.40 -18.12 0.77
N ALA A 123 25.28 -16.87 0.32
CA ALA A 123 24.92 -16.52 -1.04
C ALA A 123 25.98 -15.61 -1.68
N LEU A 124 26.18 -15.77 -2.98
CA LEU A 124 27.04 -14.91 -3.81
C LEU A 124 26.21 -14.42 -4.99
N ASP A 125 26.10 -13.11 -5.12
CA ASP A 125 25.40 -12.46 -6.23
C ASP A 125 26.41 -11.79 -7.17
N LEU A 126 26.77 -12.48 -8.26
CA LEU A 126 27.69 -11.97 -9.28
C LEU A 126 26.96 -10.95 -10.16
N GLY A 127 27.60 -9.79 -10.40
CA GLY A 127 27.01 -8.72 -11.19
C GLY A 127 25.80 -8.07 -10.50
N CYS A 128 25.86 -7.86 -9.19
CA CYS A 128 24.73 -7.48 -8.37
C CYS A 128 24.15 -6.08 -8.67
N GLY A 129 24.84 -5.20 -9.37
CA GLY A 129 24.38 -3.82 -9.58
C GLY A 129 24.13 -3.10 -8.26
N GLN A 130 22.87 -2.73 -7.98
CA GLN A 130 22.46 -2.10 -6.71
C GLN A 130 22.27 -3.11 -5.57
N GLY A 131 22.53 -4.40 -5.79
CA GLY A 131 22.36 -5.43 -4.78
C GLY A 131 20.92 -5.87 -4.55
N ARG A 132 20.03 -5.70 -5.51
CA ARG A 132 18.58 -6.01 -5.37
C ARG A 132 18.30 -7.44 -4.90
N ASN A 133 19.06 -8.42 -5.44
CA ASN A 133 18.88 -9.83 -5.10
C ASN A 133 19.48 -10.14 -3.73
N ALA A 134 20.68 -9.60 -3.44
CA ALA A 134 21.34 -9.77 -2.16
C ALA A 134 20.52 -9.16 -1.01
N LEU A 135 19.92 -7.97 -1.22
CA LEU A 135 19.03 -7.32 -0.25
C LEU A 135 17.77 -8.14 0.00
N TYR A 136 17.21 -8.74 -1.04
CA TYR A 136 16.04 -9.63 -0.88
C TYR A 136 16.37 -10.86 -0.04
N LEU A 137 17.56 -11.45 -0.23
CA LEU A 137 17.99 -12.66 0.47
C LEU A 137 18.46 -12.40 1.90
N ALA A 138 18.79 -11.16 2.23
CA ALA A 138 19.18 -10.77 3.58
C ALA A 138 17.98 -10.75 4.53
#